data_c2c1427cce81b1fb21ffb95a7a05cd2e
#
_entry.id   c2c1427cce81b1fb21ffb95a7a05cd2e
#
_cell.length_a   1.000
_cell.length_b   1.000
_cell.length_c   1.000
_cell.angle_alpha   90.00
_cell.angle_beta   90.00
_cell.angle_gamma   90.00
#
_symmetry.space_group_name_H-M   'P 1'
#
loop_
_entity.id
_entity.type
_entity.pdbx_description
1 polymer ?
#
loop_
_entity_poly.entity_id
_entity_poly.type
_entity_poly.pdbx_seq_one_letter_code
_entity_poly.pdbx_strand_id
1 'polypeptide(L)'
;MAQQFFYDDQIRRFLLQFTRIFSNFQVEYGRSDAGAPTLTRVPIRYGDASRQASAIIAENSANKMPNSPLMTFYITALDYDRPRMQEPNFVDKKVFRQRTWDSSSQAFEQTQGNAFTVERIMPVPYLLKIQLDI
;
A
#
# COMPACT_ATOMS: atom_id res chain seq x y z
N MET A 1 22.95 22.90 -10.14
CA MET A 1 21.69 22.59 -9.43
C MET A 1 21.52 21.08 -9.45
N ALA A 2 21.51 20.45 -8.28
CA ALA A 2 21.19 19.03 -8.19
C ALA A 2 19.69 18.86 -8.53
N GLN A 3 19.38 18.10 -9.54
CA GLN A 3 18.02 17.75 -9.89
C GLN A 3 17.50 16.80 -8.80
N GLN A 4 16.62 17.29 -7.96
CA GLN A 4 16.01 16.49 -6.92
C GLN A 4 14.82 15.72 -7.54
N PHE A 5 15.01 14.43 -7.78
CA PHE A 5 13.92 13.56 -8.22
C PHE A 5 13.05 13.23 -7.01
N PHE A 6 11.82 13.69 -7.03
CA PHE A 6 10.83 13.35 -6.03
C PHE A 6 10.10 12.09 -6.47
N TYR A 7 10.42 10.97 -5.83
CA TYR A 7 9.73 9.69 -6.04
C TYR A 7 8.79 9.43 -4.87
N ASP A 8 7.47 9.45 -5.12
CA ASP A 8 6.45 9.38 -4.08
C ASP A 8 6.10 7.96 -3.61
N ASP A 9 6.67 6.93 -4.20
CA ASP A 9 6.46 5.52 -3.82
C ASP A 9 4.97 5.11 -3.69
N GLN A 10 4.04 5.77 -4.36
CA GLN A 10 2.59 5.58 -4.17
C GLN A 10 2.17 4.13 -4.34
N ILE A 11 2.57 3.48 -5.42
CA ILE A 11 2.22 2.08 -5.70
C ILE A 11 2.75 1.19 -4.58
N ARG A 12 3.99 1.39 -4.15
CA ARG A 12 4.59 0.65 -3.03
C ARG A 12 3.81 0.84 -1.73
N ARG A 13 3.37 2.06 -1.43
CA ARG A 13 2.55 2.35 -0.24
C ARG A 13 1.21 1.63 -0.29
N PHE A 14 0.54 1.60 -1.44
CA PHE A 14 -0.71 0.85 -1.62
C PHE A 14 -0.50 -0.65 -1.46
N LEU A 15 0.55 -1.22 -2.03
CA LEU A 15 0.88 -2.63 -1.87
C LEU A 15 1.17 -2.99 -0.41
N LEU A 16 1.88 -2.12 0.33
CA LEU A 16 2.13 -2.31 1.75
C LEU A 16 0.84 -2.24 2.59
N GLN A 17 -0.07 -1.31 2.27
CA GLN A 17 -1.38 -1.23 2.92
C GLN A 17 -2.20 -2.49 2.64
N PHE A 18 -2.22 -2.96 1.40
CA PHE A 18 -2.87 -4.21 1.01
C PHE A 18 -2.32 -5.40 1.80
N THR A 19 -1.01 -5.52 1.88
CA THR A 19 -0.34 -6.57 2.68
C THR A 19 -0.76 -6.51 4.16
N ARG A 20 -0.91 -5.32 4.73
CA ARG A 20 -1.34 -5.15 6.13
C ARG A 20 -2.76 -5.64 6.38
N ILE A 21 -3.68 -5.47 5.43
CA ILE A 21 -5.07 -5.95 5.55
C ILE A 21 -5.09 -7.47 5.75
N PHE A 22 -4.26 -8.20 5.03
CA PHE A 22 -4.23 -9.66 5.05
C PHE A 22 -3.16 -10.26 5.99
N SER A 23 -2.40 -9.42 6.70
CA SER A 23 -1.25 -9.87 7.50
C SER A 23 -1.60 -10.78 8.67
N ASN A 24 -2.85 -10.76 9.15
CA ASN A 24 -3.34 -11.58 10.26
C ASN A 24 -4.34 -12.66 9.84
N PHE A 25 -4.37 -12.97 8.55
CA PHE A 25 -5.24 -14.03 8.08
C PHE A 25 -4.79 -15.39 8.64
N GLN A 26 -5.73 -16.13 9.24
CA GLN A 26 -5.50 -17.41 9.86
C GLN A 26 -6.47 -18.43 9.32
N VAL A 27 -6.00 -19.66 9.13
CA VAL A 27 -6.83 -20.80 8.74
C VAL A 27 -6.77 -21.87 9.81
N GLU A 28 -7.87 -22.61 9.97
CA GLU A 28 -7.92 -23.79 10.83
C GLU A 28 -7.13 -24.92 10.16
N TYR A 29 -6.06 -25.36 10.79
CA TYR A 29 -5.20 -26.43 10.31
C TYR A 29 -5.54 -27.80 10.92
N GLY A 30 -6.25 -27.80 12.04
CA GLY A 30 -6.63 -29.02 12.73
C GLY A 30 -7.26 -28.71 14.08
N ARG A 31 -7.49 -29.74 14.86
CA ARG A 31 -8.01 -29.59 16.23
C ARG A 31 -7.04 -30.21 17.22
N SER A 32 -6.90 -29.55 18.38
CA SER A 32 -6.16 -30.12 19.50
C SER A 32 -6.92 -31.31 20.10
N ASP A 33 -6.24 -32.14 20.89
CA ASP A 33 -6.86 -33.27 21.59
C ASP A 33 -8.05 -32.85 22.49
N ALA A 34 -8.09 -31.59 22.90
CA ALA A 34 -9.19 -30.98 23.65
C ALA A 34 -10.33 -30.46 22.74
N GLY A 35 -10.29 -30.67 21.41
CA GLY A 35 -11.31 -30.25 20.44
C GLY A 35 -11.24 -28.77 20.04
N ALA A 36 -10.28 -28.00 20.54
CA ALA A 36 -10.13 -26.60 20.18
C ALA A 36 -9.46 -26.46 18.77
N PRO A 37 -9.92 -25.52 17.93
CA PRO A 37 -9.33 -25.32 16.61
C PRO A 37 -7.88 -24.82 16.72
N THR A 38 -6.97 -25.43 15.98
CA THR A 38 -5.59 -24.98 15.85
C THR A 38 -5.50 -24.03 14.67
N LEU A 39 -5.25 -22.74 14.92
CA LEU A 39 -5.15 -21.73 13.90
C LEU A 39 -3.68 -21.53 13.45
N THR A 40 -3.47 -21.55 12.15
CA THR A 40 -2.16 -21.27 11.56
C THR A 40 -2.24 -19.97 10.77
N ARG A 41 -1.27 -19.07 10.99
CA ARG A 41 -1.16 -17.83 10.24
C ARG A 41 -0.66 -18.11 8.83
N VAL A 42 -1.36 -17.56 7.84
CA VAL A 42 -1.00 -17.65 6.42
C VAL A 42 -0.08 -16.48 6.06
N PRO A 43 1.18 -16.71 5.72
CA PRO A 43 2.07 -15.64 5.28
C PRO A 43 1.61 -15.10 3.93
N ILE A 44 1.75 -13.78 3.74
CA ILE A 44 1.44 -13.10 2.47
C ILE A 44 2.73 -12.64 1.81
N ARG A 45 2.88 -12.90 0.50
CA ARG A 45 4.04 -12.52 -0.30
C ARG A 45 3.62 -11.85 -1.60
N TYR A 46 4.44 -10.91 -2.06
CA TYR A 46 4.28 -10.34 -3.39
C TYR A 46 4.93 -11.26 -4.43
N GLY A 47 4.18 -11.63 -5.45
CA GLY A 47 4.66 -12.44 -6.55
C GLY A 47 3.54 -13.24 -7.20
N ASP A 48 3.80 -13.71 -8.41
CA ASP A 48 2.89 -14.57 -9.17
C ASP A 48 2.81 -15.97 -8.55
N ALA A 49 1.60 -16.55 -8.52
CA ALA A 49 1.36 -17.90 -7.99
C ALA A 49 2.24 -18.98 -8.65
N SER A 50 2.52 -18.87 -9.95
CA SER A 50 3.36 -19.79 -10.68
C SER A 50 4.83 -19.77 -10.19
N ARG A 51 5.36 -18.60 -9.89
CA ARG A 51 6.71 -18.46 -9.32
C ARG A 51 6.80 -19.02 -7.90
N GLN A 52 5.74 -18.83 -7.11
CA GLN A 52 5.69 -19.36 -5.75
C GLN A 52 5.56 -20.89 -5.77
N ALA A 53 4.75 -21.44 -6.67
CA ALA A 53 4.67 -22.89 -6.87
C ALA A 53 6.03 -23.49 -7.25
N SER A 54 6.76 -22.85 -8.16
CA SER A 54 8.11 -23.28 -8.54
C SER A 54 9.10 -23.23 -7.36
N ALA A 55 9.01 -22.20 -6.52
CA ALA A 55 9.83 -22.06 -5.32
C ALA A 55 9.51 -23.17 -4.28
N ILE A 56 8.21 -23.46 -4.08
CA ILE A 56 7.76 -24.54 -3.19
C ILE A 56 8.26 -25.90 -3.67
N ILE A 57 8.18 -26.18 -4.98
CA ILE A 57 8.69 -27.42 -5.58
C ILE A 57 10.20 -27.53 -5.40
N ALA A 58 10.94 -26.43 -5.61
CA ALA A 58 12.39 -26.40 -5.42
C ALA A 58 12.77 -26.62 -3.94
N GLU A 59 12.05 -26.00 -3.00
CA GLU A 59 12.28 -26.19 -1.56
C GLU A 59 11.94 -27.63 -1.12
N ASN A 60 10.90 -28.22 -1.68
CA ASN A 60 10.51 -29.60 -1.38
C ASN A 60 11.56 -30.61 -1.88
N SER A 61 12.17 -30.37 -3.04
CA SER A 61 13.30 -31.19 -3.53
C SER A 61 14.57 -31.09 -2.65
N ALA A 62 14.69 -29.99 -1.88
CA ALA A 62 15.76 -29.78 -0.91
C ALA A 62 15.42 -30.35 0.51
N ASN A 63 14.38 -31.16 0.65
CA ASN A 63 13.90 -31.74 1.92
C ASN A 63 13.48 -30.71 2.97
N LYS A 64 13.03 -29.52 2.53
CA LYS A 64 12.43 -28.51 3.38
C LYS A 64 10.91 -28.61 3.27
N MET A 65 10.23 -28.66 4.43
CA MET A 65 8.77 -28.60 4.44
C MET A 65 8.30 -27.26 3.84
N PRO A 66 7.48 -27.27 2.78
CA PRO A 66 6.91 -26.02 2.26
C PRO A 66 6.00 -25.41 3.31
N ASN A 67 6.13 -24.10 3.54
CA ASN A 67 5.19 -23.35 4.36
C ASN A 67 3.87 -23.18 3.57
N SER A 68 2.99 -24.15 3.72
CA SER A 68 1.63 -24.12 3.19
C SER A 68 0.64 -23.98 4.36
N PRO A 69 -0.42 -23.20 4.30
CA PRO A 69 -0.86 -22.40 3.16
C PRO A 69 -0.08 -21.06 3.00
N LEU A 70 -0.03 -20.53 1.78
CA LEU A 70 0.66 -19.31 1.42
C LEU A 70 -0.26 -18.43 0.59
N MET A 71 -0.41 -17.17 0.97
CA MET A 71 -1.07 -16.15 0.14
C MET A 71 -0.05 -15.45 -0.76
N THR A 72 -0.39 -15.30 -2.02
CA THR A 72 0.37 -14.52 -2.98
C THR A 72 -0.50 -13.43 -3.60
N PHE A 73 0.09 -12.28 -3.89
CA PHE A 73 -0.60 -11.22 -4.59
C PHE A 73 0.32 -10.53 -5.58
N TYR A 74 -0.25 -10.06 -6.67
CA TYR A 74 0.48 -9.35 -7.72
C TYR A 74 -0.41 -8.37 -8.46
N ILE A 75 0.23 -7.41 -9.14
CA ILE A 75 -0.47 -6.44 -9.96
C ILE A 75 -0.78 -7.09 -11.30
N THR A 76 -2.07 -7.17 -11.66
CA THR A 76 -2.53 -7.70 -12.94
C THR A 76 -2.63 -6.62 -14.02
N ALA A 77 -3.04 -5.43 -13.63
CA ALA A 77 -3.17 -4.31 -14.57
C ALA A 77 -3.03 -2.96 -13.86
N LEU A 78 -2.57 -1.99 -14.63
CA LEU A 78 -2.58 -0.57 -14.29
C LEU A 78 -3.25 0.17 -15.44
N ASP A 79 -4.54 0.43 -15.29
CA ASP A 79 -5.35 1.03 -16.33
C ASP A 79 -5.54 2.53 -16.07
N TYR A 80 -5.63 3.30 -17.12
CA TYR A 80 -5.93 4.72 -17.04
C TYR A 80 -7.44 4.95 -16.88
N ASP A 81 -7.83 5.64 -15.79
CA ASP A 81 -9.24 5.87 -15.48
C ASP A 81 -9.73 7.19 -16.09
N ARG A 82 -10.05 7.16 -17.39
CA ARG A 82 -10.55 8.32 -18.14
C ARG A 82 -11.81 8.98 -17.54
N PRO A 83 -12.82 8.24 -17.07
CA PRO A 83 -14.03 8.84 -16.50
C PRO A 83 -13.79 9.72 -15.29
N ARG A 84 -12.68 9.50 -14.56
CA ARG A 84 -12.30 10.31 -13.39
C ARG A 84 -11.40 11.48 -13.72
N MET A 85 -11.01 11.64 -14.99
CA MET A 85 -10.26 12.82 -15.42
C MET A 85 -11.13 14.06 -15.35
N GLN A 86 -10.60 15.08 -14.72
CA GLN A 86 -11.11 16.45 -14.83
C GLN A 86 -10.55 17.12 -16.10
N GLU A 87 -11.02 18.32 -16.39
CA GLU A 87 -10.49 19.09 -17.51
C GLU A 87 -8.96 19.23 -17.44
N PRO A 88 -8.25 19.10 -18.57
CA PRO A 88 -6.76 19.16 -18.60
C PRO A 88 -6.19 20.47 -18.05
N ASN A 89 -6.98 21.54 -18.06
CA ASN A 89 -6.58 22.85 -17.58
C ASN A 89 -6.98 23.11 -16.11
N PHE A 90 -7.52 22.10 -15.42
CA PHE A 90 -7.90 22.28 -14.02
C PHE A 90 -6.66 22.41 -13.15
N VAL A 91 -6.54 23.54 -12.49
CA VAL A 91 -5.50 23.82 -11.50
C VAL A 91 -6.16 24.16 -10.17
N ASP A 92 -5.96 23.30 -9.17
CA ASP A 92 -6.40 23.59 -7.80
C ASP A 92 -5.38 24.52 -7.14
N LYS A 93 -5.82 25.73 -6.79
CA LYS A 93 -5.00 26.74 -6.11
C LYS A 93 -5.42 26.82 -4.65
N LYS A 94 -4.53 26.48 -3.75
CA LYS A 94 -4.73 26.63 -2.30
C LYS A 94 -3.77 27.65 -1.75
N VAL A 95 -4.31 28.63 -1.02
CA VAL A 95 -3.52 29.62 -0.32
C VAL A 95 -3.37 29.20 1.13
N PHE A 96 -2.14 28.96 1.53
CA PHE A 96 -1.78 28.69 2.92
C PHE A 96 -1.14 29.93 3.52
N ARG A 97 -1.49 30.23 4.76
CA ARG A 97 -0.85 31.30 5.52
C ARG A 97 -0.06 30.70 6.68
N GLN A 98 1.18 31.14 6.79
CA GLN A 98 2.04 30.73 7.89
C GLN A 98 1.50 31.31 9.18
N ARG A 99 1.41 30.48 10.22
CA ARG A 99 1.15 30.90 11.59
C ARG A 99 2.26 30.36 12.48
N THR A 100 2.77 31.18 13.37
CA THR A 100 3.79 30.78 14.33
C THR A 100 3.09 30.08 15.50
N TRP A 101 3.66 28.97 15.94
CA TRP A 101 3.20 28.29 17.15
C TRP A 101 3.85 28.96 18.37
N ASP A 102 3.03 29.45 19.28
CA ASP A 102 3.48 29.96 20.56
C ASP A 102 3.40 28.86 21.61
N SER A 103 4.56 28.41 22.10
CA SER A 103 4.66 27.36 23.11
C SER A 103 4.21 27.82 24.50
N SER A 104 4.16 29.12 24.76
CA SER A 104 3.72 29.67 26.06
C SER A 104 2.20 29.65 26.20
N SER A 105 1.48 30.00 25.14
CA SER A 105 0.02 29.99 25.08
C SER A 105 -0.56 28.67 24.58
N GLN A 106 0.29 27.73 24.09
CA GLN A 106 -0.12 26.50 23.43
C GLN A 106 -1.14 26.71 22.30
N ALA A 107 -0.99 27.79 21.57
CA ALA A 107 -1.87 28.17 20.47
C ALA A 107 -1.08 28.76 19.30
N PHE A 108 -1.71 28.77 18.13
CA PHE A 108 -1.15 29.50 17.00
C PHE A 108 -1.45 30.99 17.13
N GLU A 109 -0.43 31.83 16.90
CA GLU A 109 -0.59 33.27 16.87
C GLU A 109 -1.71 33.68 15.89
N GLN A 110 -2.48 34.69 16.25
CA GLN A 110 -3.56 35.20 15.38
C GLN A 110 -3.00 36.05 14.22
N THR A 111 -1.80 36.57 14.36
CA THR A 111 -1.08 37.30 13.32
C THR A 111 -0.76 36.38 12.15
N GLN A 112 -1.27 36.75 10.97
CA GLN A 112 -1.01 35.97 9.76
C GLN A 112 0.32 36.39 9.16
N GLY A 113 1.25 35.41 9.03
CA GLY A 113 2.52 35.59 8.35
C GLY A 113 2.39 35.51 6.82
N ASN A 114 3.47 35.11 6.15
CA ASN A 114 3.56 35.04 4.71
C ASN A 114 2.51 34.11 4.11
N ALA A 115 1.92 34.53 2.98
CA ALA A 115 1.02 33.69 2.21
C ALA A 115 1.80 32.88 1.17
N PHE A 116 1.51 31.58 1.10
CA PHE A 116 2.07 30.66 0.10
C PHE A 116 0.92 30.12 -0.75
N THR A 117 1.06 30.21 -2.06
CA THR A 117 0.12 29.60 -2.99
C THR A 117 0.69 28.29 -3.47
N VAL A 118 -0.04 27.20 -3.23
CA VAL A 118 0.27 25.89 -3.77
C VAL A 118 -0.66 25.60 -4.93
N GLU A 119 -0.09 25.42 -6.10
CA GLU A 119 -0.82 25.03 -7.31
C GLU A 119 -0.66 23.51 -7.48
N ARG A 120 -1.78 22.81 -7.59
CA ARG A 120 -1.81 21.39 -7.94
C ARG A 120 -2.27 21.23 -9.36
N ILE A 121 -1.41 20.66 -10.18
CA ILE A 121 -1.80 20.16 -11.49
C ILE A 121 -2.69 18.93 -11.27
N MET A 122 -3.68 18.75 -12.12
CA MET A 122 -4.58 17.61 -12.05
C MET A 122 -3.80 16.29 -11.99
N PRO A 123 -4.02 15.46 -10.96
CA PRO A 123 -3.44 14.14 -10.92
C PRO A 123 -4.07 13.24 -11.99
N VAL A 124 -3.25 12.45 -12.64
CA VAL A 124 -3.72 11.43 -13.59
C VAL A 124 -4.27 10.24 -12.81
N PRO A 125 -5.58 9.94 -12.91
CA PRO A 125 -6.18 8.83 -12.20
C PRO A 125 -5.85 7.49 -12.86
N TYR A 126 -5.40 6.52 -12.07
CA TYR A 126 -5.15 5.14 -12.48
C TYR A 126 -5.96 4.17 -11.66
N LEU A 127 -6.37 3.09 -12.30
CA LEU A 127 -7.00 1.95 -11.67
C LEU A 127 -5.96 0.83 -11.53
N LEU A 128 -5.57 0.55 -10.30
CA LEU A 128 -4.65 -0.54 -9.98
C LEU A 128 -5.46 -1.80 -9.68
N LYS A 129 -5.29 -2.85 -10.50
CA LYS A 129 -5.90 -4.16 -10.28
C LYS A 129 -4.90 -5.08 -9.61
N ILE A 130 -5.29 -5.67 -8.50
CA ILE A 130 -4.47 -6.60 -7.73
C ILE A 130 -5.23 -7.92 -7.64
N GLN A 131 -4.55 -9.03 -7.94
CA GLN A 131 -5.05 -10.38 -7.72
C GLN A 131 -4.42 -10.95 -6.47
N LEU A 132 -5.22 -11.62 -5.66
CA LEU A 132 -4.82 -12.36 -4.47
C LEU A 132 -5.17 -13.84 -4.68
N ASP A 133 -4.17 -14.71 -4.54
CA ASP A 133 -4.30 -16.16 -4.61
C ASP A 133 -3.93 -16.77 -3.25
N ILE A 134 -4.67 -17.82 -2.83
CA ILE A 134 -4.46 -18.54 -1.57
C ILE A 134 -4.24 -20.01 -1.85
#